data_e9562edd4e4f828f9ae4c85e5e03bd38
#
_entry.id   e9562edd4e4f828f9ae4c85e5e03bd38
#
_cell.length_a   1.000
_cell.length_b   1.000
_cell.length_c   1.000
_cell.angle_alpha   90.00
_cell.angle_beta   90.00
_cell.angle_gamma   90.00
#
_symmetry.space_group_name_H-M   'P 1'
#
loop_
_entity.id
_entity.type
_entity.pdbx_description
1 polymer ?
#
loop_
_entity_poly.entity_id
_entity_poly.type
_entity_poly.pdbx_seq_one_letter_code
_entity_poly.pdbx_strand_id
1 'polypeptide(L)'
;MNLREAEEKDFETIYMMGYDAWGDGLSKSDYLLTCKSSIKYKNGKWYVLENDDKVLLSSLLIHNLNHLNCGTGLEIRGIGSISTPIYLRKQGYGSNLIVRTMSYINRDIPIDIWFLYSDIGADFYHKLKFEPLPSNFQKRTSSLLMAYCRPNTWNINTNVPQIEIPNYF
;
A
#
# COMPACT_ATOMS: atom_id res chain seq x y z
N MET A 1 -17.07 -11.53 3.84
CA MET A 1 -16.14 -10.45 3.41
C MET A 1 -15.52 -10.81 2.07
N ASN A 2 -15.59 -9.90 1.11
CA ASN A 2 -15.13 -10.08 -0.25
C ASN A 2 -14.01 -9.08 -0.59
N LEU A 3 -12.95 -9.56 -1.27
CA LEU A 3 -11.89 -8.74 -1.86
C LEU A 3 -12.23 -8.49 -3.33
N ARG A 4 -12.14 -7.26 -3.78
CA ARG A 4 -12.25 -6.91 -5.21
C ARG A 4 -11.45 -5.67 -5.56
N GLU A 5 -11.25 -5.45 -6.85
CA GLU A 5 -10.83 -4.16 -7.37
C GLU A 5 -11.92 -3.11 -7.11
N ALA A 6 -11.49 -1.86 -6.90
CA ALA A 6 -12.42 -0.75 -6.74
C ALA A 6 -13.02 -0.35 -8.08
N GLU A 7 -14.28 0.06 -8.04
CA GLU A 7 -15.02 0.64 -9.15
C GLU A 7 -15.15 2.15 -8.98
N GLU A 8 -15.52 2.86 -10.03
CA GLU A 8 -15.66 4.34 -9.99
C GLU A 8 -16.57 4.83 -8.86
N LYS A 9 -17.65 4.12 -8.59
CA LYS A 9 -18.60 4.44 -7.50
C LYS A 9 -18.00 4.37 -6.09
N ASP A 10 -16.86 3.68 -5.93
CA ASP A 10 -16.23 3.47 -4.62
C ASP A 10 -15.29 4.63 -4.24
N PHE A 11 -14.77 5.38 -5.22
CA PHE A 11 -13.64 6.30 -4.99
C PHE A 11 -13.93 7.38 -3.98
N GLU A 12 -15.14 7.93 -3.93
CA GLU A 12 -15.46 8.94 -2.92
C GLU A 12 -15.38 8.37 -1.50
N THR A 13 -15.92 7.15 -1.30
CA THR A 13 -15.84 6.44 -0.02
C THR A 13 -14.38 6.09 0.31
N ILE A 14 -13.61 5.59 -0.66
CA ILE A 14 -12.18 5.24 -0.50
C ILE A 14 -11.39 6.48 -0.03
N TYR A 15 -11.54 7.60 -0.71
CA TYR A 15 -10.83 8.83 -0.34
C TYR A 15 -11.21 9.30 1.06
N MET A 16 -12.50 9.28 1.37
CA MET A 16 -12.98 9.71 2.70
C MET A 16 -12.55 8.79 3.85
N MET A 17 -12.19 7.52 3.61
CA MET A 17 -11.60 6.65 4.63
C MET A 17 -10.30 7.18 5.20
N GLY A 18 -9.53 7.93 4.40
CA GLY A 18 -8.24 8.50 4.79
C GLY A 18 -8.31 9.96 5.23
N TYR A 19 -9.48 10.59 5.20
CA TYR A 19 -9.63 12.03 5.46
C TYR A 19 -9.12 12.45 6.83
N ASP A 20 -9.35 11.63 7.86
CA ASP A 20 -8.88 11.90 9.22
C ASP A 20 -7.35 11.88 9.36
N ALA A 21 -6.66 11.13 8.52
CA ALA A 21 -5.20 10.98 8.55
C ALA A 21 -4.48 11.94 7.59
N TRP A 22 -5.09 12.26 6.46
CA TRP A 22 -4.43 12.98 5.35
C TRP A 22 -5.18 14.22 4.87
N GLY A 23 -6.21 14.63 5.59
CA GLY A 23 -7.01 15.81 5.23
C GLY A 23 -6.29 17.14 5.40
N ASP A 24 -5.24 17.21 6.23
CA ASP A 24 -4.34 18.36 6.43
C ASP A 24 -5.08 19.70 6.63
N GLY A 25 -6.24 19.66 7.30
CA GLY A 25 -7.06 20.82 7.55
C GLY A 25 -7.93 21.29 6.35
N LEU A 26 -7.89 20.60 5.22
CA LEU A 26 -8.75 20.87 4.07
C LEU A 26 -10.22 20.59 4.40
N SER A 27 -11.12 21.31 3.74
CA SER A 27 -12.53 20.93 3.72
C SER A 27 -12.70 19.56 3.05
N LYS A 28 -13.77 18.83 3.36
CA LYS A 28 -14.05 17.53 2.71
C LYS A 28 -14.11 17.65 1.19
N SER A 29 -14.69 18.70 0.67
CA SER A 29 -14.81 18.96 -0.77
C SER A 29 -13.44 19.20 -1.41
N ASP A 30 -12.58 20.02 -0.79
CA ASP A 30 -11.25 20.31 -1.31
C ASP A 30 -10.34 19.08 -1.23
N TYR A 31 -10.45 18.30 -0.15
CA TYR A 31 -9.73 17.02 -0.02
C TYR A 31 -10.13 16.03 -1.12
N LEU A 32 -11.44 15.88 -1.38
CA LEU A 32 -11.93 15.02 -2.47
C LEU A 32 -11.42 15.48 -3.84
N LEU A 33 -11.40 16.78 -4.12
CA LEU A 33 -10.84 17.33 -5.35
C LEU A 33 -9.34 17.03 -5.47
N THR A 34 -8.59 17.18 -4.38
CA THR A 34 -7.16 16.83 -4.31
C THR A 34 -6.94 15.34 -4.60
N CYS A 35 -7.72 14.46 -3.98
CA CYS A 35 -7.65 13.03 -4.25
C CYS A 35 -7.96 12.69 -5.72
N LYS A 36 -9.04 13.24 -6.27
CA LYS A 36 -9.44 13.03 -7.68
C LYS A 36 -8.40 13.52 -8.69
N SER A 37 -7.66 14.58 -8.36
CA SER A 37 -6.59 15.11 -9.22
C SER A 37 -5.25 14.40 -9.07
N SER A 38 -5.06 13.61 -8.03
CA SER A 38 -3.80 12.96 -7.70
C SER A 38 -3.34 11.99 -8.79
N ILE A 39 -2.19 12.26 -9.39
CA ILE A 39 -1.56 11.37 -10.38
C ILE A 39 -1.21 10.02 -9.75
N LYS A 40 -0.76 10.02 -8.49
CA LYS A 40 -0.50 8.82 -7.69
C LYS A 40 -1.72 7.91 -7.66
N TYR A 41 -2.91 8.47 -7.38
CA TYR A 41 -4.15 7.71 -7.27
C TYR A 41 -4.66 7.20 -8.61
N LYS A 42 -4.42 7.95 -9.69
CA LYS A 42 -4.80 7.57 -11.05
C LYS A 42 -3.92 6.46 -11.65
N ASN A 43 -2.64 6.45 -11.29
CA ASN A 43 -1.67 5.49 -11.82
C ASN A 43 -1.61 4.17 -11.03
N GLY A 44 -2.26 4.11 -9.88
CA GLY A 44 -2.33 2.90 -9.07
C GLY A 44 -3.64 2.14 -9.29
N LYS A 45 -3.66 0.91 -8.81
CA LYS A 45 -4.85 0.06 -8.81
C LYS A 45 -5.39 -0.09 -7.40
N TRP A 46 -6.62 0.35 -7.17
CA TRP A 46 -7.27 0.29 -5.87
C TRP A 46 -7.94 -1.07 -5.64
N TYR A 47 -7.76 -1.57 -4.42
CA TYR A 47 -8.45 -2.76 -3.91
C TYR A 47 -9.23 -2.41 -2.65
N VAL A 48 -10.36 -3.07 -2.48
CA VAL A 48 -11.26 -2.88 -1.33
C VAL A 48 -11.65 -4.22 -0.71
N LEU A 49 -11.86 -4.18 0.59
CA LEU A 49 -12.52 -5.24 1.34
C LEU A 49 -13.95 -4.77 1.62
N GLU A 50 -14.94 -5.55 1.23
CA GLU A 50 -16.35 -5.26 1.50
C GLU A 50 -17.01 -6.38 2.32
N ASN A 51 -18.06 -6.05 3.05
CA ASN A 51 -18.92 -7.05 3.69
C ASN A 51 -20.00 -7.56 2.73
N ASP A 52 -20.88 -8.43 3.24
CA ASP A 52 -21.93 -9.05 2.43
C ASP A 52 -23.02 -8.02 2.04
N ASP A 53 -23.16 -6.93 2.79
CA ASP A 53 -24.04 -5.79 2.50
C ASP A 53 -23.40 -4.75 1.55
N LYS A 54 -22.24 -5.05 0.96
CA LYS A 54 -21.49 -4.17 0.05
C LYS A 54 -20.91 -2.91 0.70
N VAL A 55 -20.83 -2.88 2.03
CA VAL A 55 -20.18 -1.79 2.75
C VAL A 55 -18.66 -1.98 2.69
N LEU A 56 -17.94 -0.94 2.30
CA LEU A 56 -16.47 -0.96 2.24
C LEU A 56 -15.89 -0.89 3.65
N LEU A 57 -15.06 -1.86 4.00
CA LEU A 57 -14.44 -2.01 5.30
C LEU A 57 -13.02 -1.45 5.36
N SER A 58 -12.29 -1.55 4.24
CA SER A 58 -10.91 -1.05 4.11
C SER A 58 -10.55 -0.90 2.64
N SER A 59 -9.57 -0.04 2.35
CA SER A 59 -9.04 0.18 1.00
C SER A 59 -7.52 0.25 1.01
N LEU A 60 -6.89 -0.09 -0.11
CA LEU A 60 -5.46 0.13 -0.36
C LEU A 60 -5.19 0.36 -1.84
N LEU A 61 -4.05 0.97 -2.14
CA LEU A 61 -3.58 1.27 -3.48
C LEU A 61 -2.34 0.43 -3.81
N ILE A 62 -2.33 -0.21 -4.97
CA ILE A 62 -1.18 -0.94 -5.49
C ILE A 62 -0.52 -0.16 -6.62
N HIS A 63 0.79 0.05 -6.49
CA HIS A 63 1.63 0.66 -7.51
C HIS A 63 2.47 -0.39 -8.23
N ASN A 64 2.57 -0.28 -9.54
CA ASN A 64 3.59 -1.02 -10.30
C ASN A 64 4.91 -0.27 -10.19
N LEU A 65 5.93 -0.92 -9.61
CA LEU A 65 7.26 -0.35 -9.41
C LEU A 65 8.34 -1.08 -10.21
N ASN A 66 7.98 -1.81 -11.27
CA ASN A 66 8.92 -2.58 -12.07
C ASN A 66 10.02 -1.71 -12.75
N HIS A 67 9.77 -0.41 -12.92
CA HIS A 67 10.79 0.52 -13.42
C HIS A 67 12.01 0.63 -12.49
N LEU A 68 11.89 0.20 -11.22
CA LEU A 68 12.99 0.22 -10.25
C LEU A 68 13.88 -1.02 -10.31
N ASN A 69 13.56 -2.01 -11.13
CA ASN A 69 14.26 -3.31 -11.12
C ASN A 69 15.63 -3.31 -11.82
N CYS A 70 16.05 -2.19 -12.44
CA CYS A 70 17.36 -2.02 -13.11
C CYS A 70 17.74 -3.16 -14.06
N GLY A 71 16.75 -3.77 -14.72
CA GLY A 71 16.97 -4.86 -15.68
C GLY A 71 17.15 -6.25 -15.01
N THR A 72 16.92 -6.39 -13.73
CA THR A 72 17.00 -7.70 -13.02
C THR A 72 15.86 -8.64 -13.36
N GLY A 73 14.77 -8.12 -13.94
CA GLY A 73 13.55 -8.88 -14.20
C GLY A 73 12.69 -9.14 -12.97
N LEU A 74 13.03 -8.56 -11.79
CA LEU A 74 12.24 -8.70 -10.57
C LEU A 74 10.90 -7.98 -10.71
N GLU A 75 9.85 -8.63 -10.22
CA GLU A 75 8.51 -8.07 -10.10
C GLU A 75 8.39 -7.28 -8.80
N ILE A 76 8.18 -5.98 -8.89
CA ILE A 76 8.16 -5.05 -7.75
C ILE A 76 6.82 -4.33 -7.67
N ARG A 77 6.22 -4.33 -6.49
CA ARG A 77 4.97 -3.58 -6.22
C ARG A 77 5.12 -2.71 -4.98
N GLY A 78 4.37 -1.62 -4.98
CA GLY A 78 4.19 -0.77 -3.81
C GLY A 78 2.77 -0.87 -3.26
N ILE A 79 2.64 -0.88 -1.94
CA ILE A 79 1.35 -0.80 -1.23
C ILE A 79 1.27 0.57 -0.58
N GLY A 80 0.31 1.38 -0.98
CA GLY A 80 0.12 2.73 -0.44
C GLY A 80 -1.33 2.99 -0.02
N SER A 81 -1.55 4.13 0.62
CA SER A 81 -2.87 4.66 0.97
C SER A 81 -3.81 3.63 1.62
N ILE A 82 -3.25 2.81 2.53
CA ILE A 82 -4.01 1.81 3.29
C ILE A 82 -4.89 2.53 4.29
N SER A 83 -6.19 2.35 4.19
CA SER A 83 -7.15 3.07 4.99
C SER A 83 -8.29 2.17 5.49
N THR A 84 -8.71 2.41 6.72
CA THR A 84 -9.86 1.77 7.37
C THR A 84 -10.62 2.85 8.13
N PRO A 85 -11.94 3.00 7.96
CA PRO A 85 -12.74 3.97 8.70
C PRO A 85 -12.49 3.88 10.20
N ILE A 86 -12.44 5.01 10.92
CA ILE A 86 -12.09 5.07 12.34
C ILE A 86 -12.89 4.07 13.18
N TYR A 87 -14.19 3.97 12.95
CA TYR A 87 -15.09 3.09 13.69
C TYR A 87 -14.92 1.60 13.39
N LEU A 88 -14.14 1.26 12.35
CA LEU A 88 -13.80 -0.12 11.95
C LEU A 88 -12.34 -0.50 12.25
N ARG A 89 -11.54 0.42 12.80
CA ARG A 89 -10.13 0.14 13.12
C ARG A 89 -9.99 -0.88 14.25
N LYS A 90 -8.81 -1.48 14.34
CA LYS A 90 -8.45 -2.52 15.33
C LYS A 90 -9.27 -3.82 15.24
N GLN A 91 -10.04 -4.02 14.16
CA GLN A 91 -10.80 -5.24 13.86
C GLN A 91 -10.10 -6.14 12.82
N GLY A 92 -8.86 -5.80 12.42
CA GLY A 92 -8.06 -6.61 11.50
C GLY A 92 -8.36 -6.42 10.01
N TYR A 93 -9.24 -5.50 9.62
CA TYR A 93 -9.61 -5.32 8.20
C TYR A 93 -8.43 -4.88 7.33
N GLY A 94 -7.59 -3.96 7.79
CA GLY A 94 -6.42 -3.51 7.05
C GLY A 94 -5.40 -4.64 6.81
N SER A 95 -5.08 -5.42 7.83
CA SER A 95 -4.18 -6.58 7.70
C SER A 95 -4.76 -7.67 6.79
N ASN A 96 -6.05 -7.95 6.92
CA ASN A 96 -6.77 -8.91 6.07
C ASN A 96 -6.73 -8.47 4.60
N LEU A 97 -6.99 -7.18 4.34
CA LEU A 97 -6.95 -6.61 2.99
C LEU A 97 -5.55 -6.75 2.38
N ILE A 98 -4.48 -6.37 3.11
CA ILE A 98 -3.09 -6.49 2.62
C ILE A 98 -2.79 -7.93 2.23
N VAL A 99 -2.97 -8.88 3.15
CA VAL A 99 -2.64 -10.30 2.92
C VAL A 99 -3.41 -10.88 1.74
N ARG A 100 -4.72 -10.60 1.66
CA ARG A 100 -5.56 -11.11 0.56
C ARG A 100 -5.21 -10.47 -0.78
N THR A 101 -4.90 -9.17 -0.82
CA THR A 101 -4.50 -8.49 -2.05
C THR A 101 -3.16 -9.02 -2.56
N MET A 102 -2.16 -9.18 -1.68
CA MET A 102 -0.89 -9.79 -2.06
C MET A 102 -1.09 -11.21 -2.59
N SER A 103 -1.89 -12.03 -1.92
CA SER A 103 -2.21 -13.39 -2.36
C SER A 103 -2.97 -13.42 -3.68
N TYR A 104 -3.90 -12.48 -3.89
CA TYR A 104 -4.68 -12.36 -5.13
C TYR A 104 -3.77 -12.05 -6.31
N ILE A 105 -2.90 -11.06 -6.18
CA ILE A 105 -1.98 -10.66 -7.26
C ILE A 105 -0.93 -11.74 -7.53
N ASN A 106 -0.40 -12.38 -6.49
CA ASN A 106 0.62 -13.43 -6.61
C ASN A 106 0.13 -14.71 -7.31
N ARG A 107 -1.19 -14.90 -7.49
CA ARG A 107 -1.71 -16.04 -8.28
C ARG A 107 -1.38 -15.92 -9.75
N ASP A 108 -1.42 -14.69 -10.28
CA ASP A 108 -1.22 -14.46 -11.71
C ASP A 108 0.25 -14.10 -12.00
N ILE A 109 0.85 -13.27 -11.16
CA ILE A 109 2.23 -12.80 -11.28
C ILE A 109 2.90 -12.89 -9.91
N PRO A 110 3.84 -13.82 -9.71
CA PRO A 110 4.60 -13.89 -8.45
C PRO A 110 5.42 -12.62 -8.24
N ILE A 111 5.09 -11.85 -7.22
CA ILE A 111 5.79 -10.61 -6.89
C ILE A 111 7.01 -10.95 -6.02
N ASP A 112 8.17 -10.43 -6.41
CA ASP A 112 9.43 -10.66 -5.71
C ASP A 112 9.61 -9.74 -4.52
N ILE A 113 9.21 -8.46 -4.67
CA ILE A 113 9.37 -7.45 -3.64
C ILE A 113 8.10 -6.60 -3.53
N TRP A 114 7.61 -6.46 -2.31
CA TRP A 114 6.56 -5.53 -1.93
C TRP A 114 7.14 -4.44 -1.06
N PHE A 115 7.00 -3.19 -1.46
CA PHE A 115 7.37 -2.02 -0.67
C PHE A 115 6.14 -1.35 -0.07
N LEU A 116 6.33 -0.71 1.08
CA LEU A 116 5.38 0.24 1.64
C LEU A 116 6.11 1.30 2.46
N TYR A 117 5.46 2.44 2.62
CA TYR A 117 5.83 3.46 3.60
C TYR A 117 4.84 3.42 4.77
N SER A 118 5.35 3.23 5.99
CA SER A 118 4.56 3.21 7.21
C SER A 118 4.62 4.52 7.96
N ASP A 119 3.48 5.17 8.16
CA ASP A 119 3.31 6.34 9.00
C ASP A 119 2.99 5.98 10.46
N ILE A 120 2.80 4.67 10.76
CA ILE A 120 2.39 4.16 12.07
C ILE A 120 3.46 3.28 12.74
N GLY A 121 4.71 3.34 12.25
CA GLY A 121 5.82 2.51 12.73
C GLY A 121 5.82 1.09 12.16
N ALA A 122 6.69 0.23 12.71
CA ALA A 122 6.94 -1.10 12.15
C ALA A 122 6.00 -2.20 12.67
N ASP A 123 5.53 -2.11 13.90
CA ASP A 123 4.89 -3.23 14.64
C ASP A 123 3.70 -3.87 13.93
N PHE A 124 2.89 -3.05 13.28
CA PHE A 124 1.74 -3.54 12.52
C PHE A 124 2.20 -4.39 11.32
N TYR A 125 3.19 -3.91 10.60
CA TYR A 125 3.66 -4.53 9.35
C TYR A 125 4.62 -5.70 9.59
N HIS A 126 5.36 -5.73 10.71
CA HIS A 126 6.14 -6.91 11.12
C HIS A 126 5.28 -8.17 11.24
N LYS A 127 4.05 -8.05 11.76
CA LYS A 127 3.10 -9.16 11.82
C LYS A 127 2.72 -9.71 10.44
N LEU A 128 2.92 -8.90 9.40
CA LEU A 128 2.71 -9.23 7.99
C LEU A 128 4.02 -9.58 7.27
N LYS A 129 5.13 -9.74 8.03
CA LYS A 129 6.48 -10.08 7.54
C LYS A 129 7.13 -9.01 6.68
N PHE A 130 6.72 -7.74 6.82
CA PHE A 130 7.47 -6.62 6.28
C PHE A 130 8.57 -6.23 7.25
N GLU A 131 9.79 -5.99 6.72
CA GLU A 131 10.93 -5.56 7.50
C GLU A 131 11.35 -4.14 7.09
N PRO A 132 11.76 -3.26 8.04
CA PRO A 132 12.31 -1.97 7.71
C PRO A 132 13.58 -2.12 6.86
N LEU A 133 13.73 -1.28 5.86
CA LEU A 133 15.02 -1.16 5.18
C LEU A 133 16.06 -0.54 6.12
N PRO A 134 17.36 -0.88 5.93
CA PRO A 134 18.46 -0.23 6.64
C PRO A 134 18.40 1.30 6.57
N SER A 135 18.92 1.98 7.59
CA SER A 135 18.81 3.44 7.76
C SER A 135 19.31 4.25 6.56
N ASN A 136 20.36 3.77 5.88
CA ASN A 136 20.91 4.40 4.68
C ASN A 136 19.95 4.42 3.47
N PHE A 137 18.89 3.61 3.50
CA PHE A 137 17.84 3.59 2.48
C PHE A 137 16.58 4.36 2.88
N GLN A 138 16.49 4.81 4.12
CA GLN A 138 15.36 5.60 4.60
C GLN A 138 15.45 7.03 4.07
N LYS A 139 14.52 7.41 3.19
CA LYS A 139 14.49 8.73 2.53
C LYS A 139 13.61 9.75 3.26
N ARG A 140 12.85 9.32 4.25
CA ARG A 140 11.92 10.17 5.01
C ARG A 140 12.07 9.93 6.50
N THR A 141 11.88 11.00 7.28
CA THR A 141 11.89 10.95 8.74
C THR A 141 10.50 10.65 9.32
N SER A 142 9.45 10.98 8.58
CA SER A 142 8.05 10.83 9.02
C SER A 142 7.39 9.50 8.64
N SER A 143 8.03 8.73 7.76
CA SER A 143 7.48 7.47 7.26
C SER A 143 8.59 6.46 7.09
N LEU A 144 8.37 5.25 7.62
CA LEU A 144 9.33 4.16 7.59
C LEU A 144 9.15 3.32 6.31
N LEU A 145 10.19 3.27 5.47
CA LEU A 145 10.18 2.39 4.30
C LEU A 145 10.42 0.95 4.74
N MET A 146 9.51 0.08 4.37
CA MET A 146 9.54 -1.34 4.69
C MET A 146 9.37 -2.19 3.43
N ALA A 147 9.90 -3.41 3.45
CA ALA A 147 9.74 -4.38 2.37
C ALA A 147 9.39 -5.77 2.86
N TYR A 148 8.61 -6.47 2.06
CA TYR A 148 8.44 -7.92 2.10
C TYR A 148 9.10 -8.49 0.86
N CYS A 149 10.05 -9.41 1.03
CA CYS A 149 10.74 -10.08 -0.07
C CYS A 149 10.36 -11.54 -0.13
N ARG A 150 10.06 -12.04 -1.33
CA ARG A 150 9.91 -13.47 -1.55
C ARG A 150 11.23 -14.18 -1.21
N PRO A 151 11.20 -15.32 -0.53
CA PRO A 151 12.42 -16.06 -0.18
C PRO A 151 13.33 -16.28 -1.39
N ASN A 152 14.64 -16.08 -1.20
CA ASN A 152 15.69 -16.27 -2.20
C ASN A 152 15.68 -15.34 -3.42
N THR A 153 14.89 -14.27 -3.43
CA THR A 153 14.86 -13.33 -4.55
C THR A 153 15.71 -12.08 -4.30
N TRP A 154 15.66 -11.52 -3.11
CA TRP A 154 16.46 -10.37 -2.72
C TRP A 154 16.71 -10.36 -1.22
N ASN A 155 17.93 -10.02 -0.81
CA ASN A 155 18.28 -9.88 0.60
C ASN A 155 18.60 -8.42 0.91
N ILE A 156 17.72 -7.79 1.67
CA ILE A 156 17.82 -6.39 2.10
C ILE A 156 19.16 -6.07 2.77
N ASN A 157 19.74 -7.04 3.49
CA ASN A 157 20.92 -6.82 4.32
C ASN A 157 22.26 -7.06 3.59
N THR A 158 22.26 -7.77 2.49
CA THR A 158 23.50 -8.23 1.83
C THR A 158 23.68 -7.74 0.40
N ASN A 159 22.60 -7.42 -0.30
CA ASN A 159 22.66 -6.98 -1.67
C ASN A 159 22.35 -5.48 -1.76
N VAL A 160 23.39 -4.66 -1.75
CA VAL A 160 23.32 -3.28 -2.21
C VAL A 160 22.82 -3.28 -3.66
N PRO A 161 21.93 -2.41 -4.06
CA PRO A 161 20.77 -2.79 -4.83
C PRO A 161 21.08 -2.98 -6.30
N GLN A 162 20.75 -4.15 -6.78
CA GLN A 162 20.39 -4.36 -8.18
C GLN A 162 19.01 -3.73 -8.51
N ILE A 163 18.44 -2.94 -7.59
CA ILE A 163 17.18 -2.22 -7.76
C ILE A 163 17.31 -0.81 -7.20
N GLU A 164 16.54 0.11 -7.74
CA GLU A 164 16.39 1.45 -7.15
C GLU A 164 15.43 1.40 -5.95
N ILE A 165 15.78 2.14 -4.91
CA ILE A 165 14.90 2.27 -3.74
C ILE A 165 13.80 3.28 -4.06
N PRO A 166 12.52 2.93 -3.88
CA PRO A 166 11.41 3.80 -4.24
C PRO A 166 11.43 5.12 -3.48
N ASN A 167 11.01 6.17 -4.16
CA ASN A 167 10.55 7.37 -3.47
C ASN A 167 9.18 7.13 -2.85
N TYR A 168 8.73 8.05 -1.99
CA TYR A 168 7.39 7.98 -1.40
C TYR A 168 6.30 7.96 -2.51
N PHE A 169 5.39 7.01 -2.42
CA PHE A 169 4.31 6.76 -3.38
C PHE A 169 2.96 6.58 -2.69
#